data_89ff7aca94ca6e356d9e280ec47ea8a6
#
_entry.id   89ff7aca94ca6e356d9e280ec47ea8a6
#
_cell.length_a   1.000
_cell.length_b   1.000
_cell.length_c   1.000
_cell.angle_alpha   90.00
_cell.angle_beta   90.00
_cell.angle_gamma   90.00
#
_symmetry.space_group_name_H-M   'P 1'
#
loop_
_entity.id
_entity.type
_entity.pdbx_description
1 polymer ?
#
loop_
_entity_poly.entity_id
_entity_poly.type
_entity_poly.pdbx_seq_one_letter_code
_entity_poly.pdbx_strand_id
1 'polypeptide(L)' 'MTRETYLSDRKLGERYGVHRKTLWAWARQGRFPHPIKLQPGCTRWRASDVEAWEAEQAR' A
#
# COMPACT_ATOMS: atom_id res chain seq x y z
N MET A 1 -14.14 9.99 -15.58
CA MET A 1 -13.95 8.64 -15.01
C MET A 1 -12.62 8.56 -14.28
N THR A 2 -12.67 8.22 -13.02
CA THR A 2 -11.45 8.12 -12.22
C THR A 2 -10.77 6.78 -12.47
N ARG A 3 -9.48 6.83 -12.79
CA ARG A 3 -8.72 5.63 -13.03
C ARG A 3 -7.91 5.29 -11.79
N GLU A 4 -8.18 4.13 -11.19
CA GLU A 4 -7.46 3.68 -10.01
C GLU A 4 -6.05 3.28 -10.37
N THR A 5 -5.07 3.71 -9.58
CA THR A 5 -3.68 3.33 -9.74
C THR A 5 -3.34 2.32 -8.65
N TYR A 6 -2.54 1.31 -9.01
CA TYR A 6 -2.16 0.25 -8.09
C TYR A 6 -0.65 0.29 -7.87
N LEU A 7 -0.24 0.06 -6.63
CA LEU A 7 1.17 0.14 -6.23
C LEU A 7 1.62 -1.21 -5.68
N SER A 8 2.82 -1.62 -6.07
CA SER A 8 3.39 -2.86 -5.54
C SER A 8 4.07 -2.60 -4.20
N ASP A 9 4.38 -3.69 -3.49
CA ASP A 9 5.10 -3.59 -2.22
C ASP A 9 6.47 -2.95 -2.42
N ARG A 10 7.14 -3.26 -3.53
CA ARG A 10 8.43 -2.65 -3.84
C ARG A 10 8.32 -1.15 -4.03
N LYS A 11 7.32 -0.72 -4.79
CA LYS A 11 7.09 0.70 -5.04
C LYS A 11 6.84 1.44 -3.74
N LEU A 12 6.03 0.86 -2.88
CA LEU A 12 5.73 1.50 -1.59
C LEU A 12 6.94 1.51 -0.68
N GLY A 13 7.75 0.45 -0.72
CA GLY A 13 8.99 0.43 0.05
C GLY A 13 9.93 1.54 -0.38
N GLU A 14 10.07 1.75 -1.70
CA GLU A 14 10.88 2.84 -2.23
C GLU A 14 10.32 4.21 -1.81
N ARG A 15 9.00 4.34 -1.86
CA ARG A 15 8.33 5.59 -1.52
C ARG A 15 8.59 6.02 -0.08
N TYR A 16 8.64 5.06 0.84
CA TYR A 16 8.84 5.34 2.27
C TYR A 16 10.26 5.07 2.76
N GLY A 17 11.13 4.58 1.90
CA GLY A 17 12.50 4.28 2.29
C GLY A 17 12.61 3.10 3.24
N VAL A 18 11.72 2.11 3.11
CA VAL A 18 11.74 0.91 3.94
C VAL A 18 11.72 -0.32 3.06
N HIS A 19 12.08 -1.47 3.65
CA HIS A 19 12.01 -2.73 2.92
C HIS A 19 10.55 -3.12 2.69
N ARG A 20 10.27 -3.78 1.56
CA ARG A 20 8.91 -4.19 1.21
C ARG A 20 8.26 -5.05 2.30
N LYS A 21 9.05 -5.86 3.00
CA LYS A 21 8.52 -6.71 4.08
C LYS A 21 7.92 -5.88 5.22
N THR A 22 8.42 -4.67 5.41
CA THR A 22 7.90 -3.79 6.46
C THR A 22 6.45 -3.44 6.19
N LEU A 23 6.09 -3.23 4.92
CA LEU A 23 4.71 -2.91 4.56
C LEU A 23 3.76 -4.06 4.88
N TRP A 24 4.20 -5.28 4.62
CA TRP A 24 3.41 -6.46 4.95
C TRP A 24 3.21 -6.60 6.45
N ALA A 25 4.26 -6.31 7.24
CA ALA A 25 4.16 -6.34 8.69
C ALA A 25 3.18 -5.28 9.19
N TRP A 26 3.26 -4.07 8.65
CA TRP A 26 2.34 -2.99 9.03
C TRP A 26 0.90 -3.36 8.70
N ALA A 27 0.67 -3.93 7.53
CA ALA A 27 -0.68 -4.32 7.12
C ALA A 27 -1.25 -5.39 8.06
N ARG A 28 -0.41 -6.36 8.43
CA ARG A 28 -0.80 -7.41 9.36
C ARG A 28 -1.16 -6.85 10.74
N GLN A 29 -0.47 -5.79 11.14
CA GLN A 29 -0.68 -5.16 12.44
C GLN A 29 -1.83 -4.15 12.44
N GLY A 30 -2.47 -3.96 11.30
CA GLY A 30 -3.54 -2.99 11.17
C GLY A 30 -3.06 -1.55 11.10
N ARG A 31 -1.78 -1.34 10.80
CA ARG A 31 -1.17 0.00 10.73
C ARG A 31 -1.08 0.55 9.31
N PHE A 32 -1.45 -0.24 8.33
CA PHE A 32 -1.35 0.14 6.93
C PHE A 32 -2.51 -0.52 6.20
N PRO A 33 -3.00 0.08 5.09
CA PRO A 33 -4.12 -0.51 4.35
C PRO A 33 -3.80 -1.92 3.88
N HIS A 34 -4.83 -2.76 3.82
CA HIS A 34 -4.66 -4.11 3.31
C HIS A 34 -4.57 -4.09 1.79
N PRO A 35 -3.70 -4.91 1.20
CA PRO A 35 -3.60 -4.96 -0.26
C PRO A 35 -4.78 -5.71 -0.86
N ILE A 36 -4.92 -5.55 -2.16
CA ILE A 36 -5.95 -6.23 -2.93
C ILE A 36 -5.28 -7.28 -3.80
N LYS A 37 -5.82 -8.48 -3.77
CA LYS A 37 -5.33 -9.55 -4.60
C LYS A 37 -6.08 -9.50 -5.93
N LEU A 38 -5.42 -8.99 -6.96
CA LEU A 38 -6.03 -8.84 -8.28
C LEU A 38 -6.11 -10.18 -9.00
N GLN A 39 -5.07 -10.99 -8.87
CA GLN A 39 -4.98 -12.33 -9.45
C GLN A 39 -4.03 -13.13 -8.58
N PRO A 40 -4.00 -14.46 -8.74
CA PRO A 40 -2.99 -15.25 -8.05
C PRO A 40 -1.59 -14.72 -8.36
N GLY A 41 -0.82 -14.43 -7.32
CA GLY A 41 0.52 -13.89 -7.48
C GLY A 41 0.59 -12.41 -7.80
N CYS A 42 -0.55 -11.72 -7.86
CA CYS A 42 -0.56 -10.29 -8.18
C CYS A 42 -1.33 -9.52 -7.12
N THR A 43 -0.63 -9.11 -6.08
CA THR A 43 -1.21 -8.36 -4.97
C THR A 43 -0.70 -6.93 -5.02
N ARG A 44 -1.62 -5.97 -4.92
CA ARG A 44 -1.30 -4.54 -5.04
C ARG A 44 -2.13 -3.74 -4.06
N TRP A 45 -1.66 -2.52 -3.78
CA TRP A 45 -2.41 -1.55 -2.96
C TRP A 45 -3.03 -0.51 -3.86
N ARG A 46 -4.25 -0.10 -3.55
CA ARG A 46 -4.87 1.02 -4.27
C ARG A 46 -4.17 2.31 -3.86
N ALA A 47 -3.85 3.14 -4.85
CA ALA A 47 -3.23 4.44 -4.57
C ALA A 47 -4.13 5.30 -3.66
N SER A 48 -5.45 5.23 -3.88
CA SER A 48 -6.38 6.02 -3.07
C SER A 48 -6.34 5.61 -1.59
N ASP A 49 -6.22 4.31 -1.31
CA ASP A 49 -6.10 3.82 0.07
C ASP A 49 -4.80 4.30 0.70
N VAL A 50 -3.71 4.26 -0.06
CA VAL A 50 -2.40 4.70 0.41
C VAL A 50 -2.41 6.20 0.70
N GLU A 51 -3.00 6.97 -0.18
CA GLU A 51 -3.07 8.43 -0.01
C GLU A 51 -3.91 8.80 1.20
N ALA A 52 -5.03 8.09 1.42
CA ALA A 52 -5.86 8.33 2.59
C ALA A 52 -5.10 8.01 3.88
N TRP A 53 -4.32 6.93 3.87
CA TRP A 53 -3.50 6.56 5.03
C TRP A 53 -2.44 7.62 5.29
N GLU A 54 -1.79 8.11 4.23
CA GLU A 54 -0.78 9.16 4.38
C GLU A 54 -1.35 10.43 4.95
N ALA A 55 -2.56 10.79 4.52
CA ALA A 55 -3.23 11.98 5.03
C ALA A 55 -3.51 11.85 6.53
N GLU A 56 -3.85 10.64 6.98
CA GLU A 56 -4.06 10.38 8.40
C GLU A 56 -2.79 10.55 9.20
N GLN A 57 -1.66 10.08 8.65
CA GLN A 57 -0.38 10.17 9.35
C GLN A 57 0.12 11.61 9.43
N ALA A 58 -0.27 12.43 8.47
CA ALA A 58 0.21 13.81 8.37
C ALA A 58 -0.52 14.78 9.30
N ARG A 59 -1.51 14.33 10.03
CA ARG A 59 -2.26 15.18 10.95
C ARG A 59 -1.41 15.70 12.08
#